data_48bf9d1b4c99ff724e29ef25747c839e
#
_entry.id   48bf9d1b4c99ff724e29ef25747c839e
#
_cell.length_a   1.000
_cell.length_b   1.000
_cell.length_c   1.000
_cell.angle_alpha   90.00
_cell.angle_beta   90.00
_cell.angle_gamma   90.00
#
_symmetry.space_group_name_H-M   'P 1'
#
loop_
_entity.id
_entity.type
_entity.pdbx_description
1 polymer ?
#
loop_
_entity_poly.entity_id
_entity_poly.type
_entity_poly.pdbx_seq_one_letter_code
_entity_poly.pdbx_strand_id
1 'polypeptide(L)'
;MDKFVKKRRNVGSDSVKDDKSSVFINGLPACLYPGPDSSITSIVKVVRLSSSSFFPQMFKNKNMGNFYFIGVDVSKKKLDFCVMFNGKVVHEEETANHQSFITSLTRHLEEDFGIDNTRIFVCAEHTGQYTFPLACACKAAKCRLWLENPSQINYSSGVQRGKNDKVDAKRIAVYASRFQDKVHYYERPSEDIERLKQLESERTLYVTDLAKYKGQLKDQKDYIPEVLYERKMNRLKALMVDLEEAVKAITDEMDEVISSCAVLSRQMEPLISIDGIGRVVATNMIIATEAFTRFDDPRKFNCYAGVAPFSYTSGSS
;
A
#
# COMPACT_ATOMS: atom_id res chain seq x y z
N MET A 1 -59.08 14.13 17.27
CA MET A 1 -59.62 15.04 16.27
C MET A 1 -58.42 15.79 15.69
N ASP A 2 -57.98 15.71 14.42
CA ASP A 2 -58.42 15.11 13.19
C ASP A 2 -57.21 14.71 12.38
N LYS A 3 -57.27 13.61 11.81
CA LYS A 3 -56.97 13.11 10.46
C LYS A 3 -56.50 14.15 9.44
N PHE A 4 -55.34 13.89 8.79
CA PHE A 4 -55.08 14.12 7.36
C PHE A 4 -54.08 13.10 6.86
N VAL A 5 -54.52 12.09 6.25
CA VAL A 5 -54.64 11.62 4.85
C VAL A 5 -53.35 11.79 4.00
N LYS A 6 -52.83 10.60 3.63
CA LYS A 6 -51.86 10.30 2.58
C LYS A 6 -52.17 10.96 1.24
N LYS A 7 -51.14 11.50 0.57
CA LYS A 7 -51.13 11.65 -0.87
C LYS A 7 -49.76 11.19 -1.42
N ARG A 8 -49.78 10.01 -2.02
CA ARG A 8 -48.72 9.54 -2.92
C ARG A 8 -48.75 10.38 -4.20
N ARG A 9 -47.63 10.88 -4.66
CA ARG A 9 -47.38 11.28 -6.03
C ARG A 9 -46.13 10.57 -6.52
N ASN A 10 -46.31 9.72 -7.50
CA ASN A 10 -45.31 9.26 -8.44
C ASN A 10 -44.81 10.47 -9.25
N VAL A 11 -43.51 10.69 -9.32
CA VAL A 11 -42.85 11.44 -10.39
C VAL A 11 -41.54 10.74 -10.71
N GLY A 12 -41.46 10.17 -11.90
CA GLY A 12 -40.57 10.44 -13.00
C GLY A 12 -39.09 10.12 -12.74
N SER A 13 -38.64 9.14 -13.50
CA SER A 13 -37.25 8.87 -13.85
C SER A 13 -36.56 10.13 -14.36
N ASP A 14 -35.55 10.61 -13.63
CA ASP A 14 -34.57 11.53 -14.17
C ASP A 14 -33.16 11.03 -13.86
N SER A 15 -32.45 10.88 -14.94
CA SER A 15 -31.01 10.67 -15.16
C SER A 15 -30.10 10.97 -13.97
N VAL A 16 -29.43 9.92 -13.50
CA VAL A 16 -28.23 9.98 -12.67
C VAL A 16 -27.13 10.66 -13.49
N LYS A 17 -26.81 11.89 -13.14
CA LYS A 17 -25.57 12.56 -13.57
C LYS A 17 -24.41 11.92 -12.82
N ASP A 18 -23.43 11.45 -13.57
CA ASP A 18 -22.17 10.93 -13.12
C ASP A 18 -21.47 11.91 -12.16
N ASP A 19 -21.52 11.59 -10.88
CA ASP A 19 -20.68 12.22 -9.86
C ASP A 19 -19.31 11.56 -9.91
N LYS A 20 -18.38 12.17 -10.64
CA LYS A 20 -16.97 11.76 -10.68
C LYS A 20 -16.28 12.18 -9.39
N SER A 21 -16.66 11.58 -8.26
CA SER A 21 -15.81 11.59 -7.08
C SER A 21 -14.58 10.72 -7.39
N SER A 22 -13.39 11.34 -7.34
CA SER A 22 -12.10 10.67 -7.52
C SER A 22 -11.92 9.62 -6.43
N VAL A 23 -12.17 8.36 -6.77
CA VAL A 23 -11.94 7.22 -5.88
C VAL A 23 -10.47 6.82 -6.01
N PHE A 24 -9.73 6.94 -4.94
CA PHE A 24 -8.38 6.39 -4.83
C PHE A 24 -8.48 4.93 -4.38
N ILE A 25 -7.95 4.02 -5.18
CA ILE A 25 -7.80 2.61 -4.81
C ILE A 25 -6.31 2.32 -4.68
N ASN A 26 -5.87 1.93 -3.48
CA ASN A 26 -4.47 1.62 -3.17
C ASN A 26 -3.45 2.75 -3.44
N GLY A 27 -3.85 4.01 -3.29
CA GLY A 27 -2.97 5.18 -3.46
C GLY A 27 -2.70 5.60 -4.91
N LEU A 28 -3.34 4.95 -5.90
CA LEU A 28 -3.28 5.35 -7.30
C LEU A 28 -4.52 6.15 -7.69
N PRO A 29 -4.38 7.28 -8.41
CA PRO A 29 -5.52 8.06 -8.87
C PRO A 29 -6.35 7.28 -9.90
N ALA A 30 -7.68 7.37 -9.81
CA ALA A 30 -8.62 6.68 -10.69
C ALA A 30 -8.52 7.06 -12.18
N CYS A 31 -7.73 8.07 -12.54
CA CYS A 31 -7.47 8.45 -13.94
C CYS A 31 -6.51 7.49 -14.69
N LEU A 32 -6.04 6.41 -14.05
CA LEU A 32 -5.24 5.34 -14.66
C LEU A 32 -6.08 4.26 -15.37
N TYR A 33 -7.37 4.49 -15.63
CA TYR A 33 -8.21 3.56 -16.36
C TYR A 33 -8.16 3.81 -17.89
N PRO A 34 -7.27 3.19 -18.63
CA PRO A 34 -7.53 2.91 -20.04
C PRO A 34 -8.55 1.77 -20.08
N GLY A 35 -9.48 1.81 -21.02
CA GLY A 35 -10.45 0.72 -21.29
C GLY A 35 -9.76 -0.64 -21.45
N PRO A 36 -10.49 -1.73 -21.67
CA PRO A 36 -10.01 -3.11 -21.58
C PRO A 36 -9.00 -3.49 -22.68
N ASP A 37 -7.96 -2.68 -22.92
CA ASP A 37 -7.02 -2.93 -23.97
C ASP A 37 -5.72 -3.61 -23.47
N SER A 38 -5.24 -4.54 -24.27
CA SER A 38 -4.15 -5.49 -24.03
C SER A 38 -2.74 -4.86 -23.79
N SER A 39 -2.63 -3.54 -23.76
CA SER A 39 -1.37 -2.79 -23.72
C SER A 39 -0.55 -2.94 -22.42
N ILE A 40 -1.22 -3.02 -21.25
CA ILE A 40 -0.52 -3.13 -19.95
C ILE A 40 0.23 -4.46 -19.83
N THR A 41 -0.34 -5.55 -20.34
CA THR A 41 0.30 -6.88 -20.33
C THR A 41 1.58 -6.90 -21.19
N SER A 42 1.62 -6.08 -22.24
CA SER A 42 2.78 -5.93 -23.12
C SER A 42 3.90 -5.11 -22.49
N ILE A 43 3.55 -4.09 -21.69
CA ILE A 43 4.51 -3.20 -20.99
C ILE A 43 5.39 -3.98 -20.02
N VAL A 44 4.79 -4.83 -19.18
CA VAL A 44 5.53 -5.63 -18.18
C VAL A 44 6.46 -6.65 -18.86
N LYS A 45 6.14 -7.11 -20.07
CA LYS A 45 7.01 -7.99 -20.86
C LYS A 45 8.24 -7.27 -21.43
N VAL A 46 8.08 -6.04 -21.90
CA VAL A 46 9.17 -5.28 -22.55
C VAL A 46 10.26 -4.89 -21.57
N VAL A 47 9.88 -4.50 -20.34
CA VAL A 47 10.84 -4.05 -19.31
C VAL A 47 11.59 -5.23 -18.65
N ARG A 48 11.05 -6.45 -18.72
CA ARG A 48 11.64 -7.65 -18.08
C ARG A 48 12.85 -8.24 -18.79
N LEU A 49 13.14 -7.85 -20.02
CA LEU A 49 14.28 -8.40 -20.79
C LEU A 49 15.65 -7.92 -20.31
N SER A 50 15.73 -7.04 -19.30
CA SER A 50 16.98 -6.46 -18.80
C SER A 50 17.37 -6.82 -17.36
N SER A 51 16.56 -7.58 -16.62
CA SER A 51 16.90 -7.99 -15.25
C SER A 51 16.83 -9.51 -15.08
N SER A 52 17.99 -10.16 -15.24
CA SER A 52 18.15 -11.56 -14.81
C SER A 52 18.10 -11.61 -13.26
N SER A 53 16.94 -11.87 -12.71
CA SER A 53 16.77 -12.10 -11.28
C SER A 53 17.32 -13.47 -10.92
N PHE A 54 18.41 -13.46 -10.18
CA PHE A 54 18.93 -14.60 -9.46
C PHE A 54 18.02 -14.88 -8.26
N PHE A 55 17.00 -15.71 -8.44
CA PHE A 55 16.23 -16.27 -7.33
C PHE A 55 16.92 -17.53 -6.84
N PRO A 56 17.36 -17.62 -5.57
CA PRO A 56 17.85 -18.89 -5.04
C PRO A 56 16.66 -19.84 -4.88
N GLN A 57 16.67 -20.92 -5.68
CA GLN A 57 15.86 -22.12 -5.45
C GLN A 57 16.36 -22.85 -4.18
N MET A 58 16.02 -22.37 -3.00
CA MET A 58 16.56 -22.93 -1.76
C MET A 58 15.50 -23.33 -0.74
N PHE A 59 14.37 -23.90 -1.11
CA PHE A 59 13.51 -24.52 -0.09
C PHE A 59 12.64 -25.65 -0.65
N LYS A 60 13.31 -26.74 -1.06
CA LYS A 60 12.68 -28.07 -1.14
C LYS A 60 13.34 -29.03 -0.15
N ASN A 61 13.59 -28.64 1.09
CA ASN A 61 14.11 -29.53 2.10
C ASN A 61 13.16 -29.69 3.28
N LYS A 62 12.75 -30.92 3.49
CA LYS A 62 11.82 -31.46 4.49
C LYS A 62 12.32 -31.42 5.95
N ASN A 63 13.25 -30.57 6.34
CA ASN A 63 13.73 -30.43 7.73
C ASN A 63 13.31 -29.09 8.32
N MET A 64 11.99 -28.90 8.55
CA MET A 64 11.39 -27.68 9.13
C MET A 64 11.19 -27.77 10.66
N GLY A 65 12.05 -28.51 11.38
CA GLY A 65 11.80 -28.88 12.78
C GLY A 65 12.12 -27.83 13.85
N ASN A 66 12.74 -26.68 13.56
CA ASN A 66 13.25 -25.81 14.63
C ASN A 66 13.22 -24.30 14.29
N PHE A 67 12.12 -23.76 13.74
CA PHE A 67 11.97 -22.35 13.51
C PHE A 67 11.06 -21.69 14.54
N TYR A 68 11.39 -20.44 14.89
CA TYR A 68 10.56 -19.56 15.69
C TYR A 68 9.74 -18.65 14.79
N PHE A 69 8.43 -18.62 15.01
CA PHE A 69 7.51 -17.76 14.28
C PHE A 69 7.07 -16.63 15.19
N ILE A 70 7.43 -15.41 14.82
CA ILE A 70 7.08 -14.21 15.55
C ILE A 70 5.97 -13.52 14.79
N GLY A 71 4.77 -13.49 15.34
CA GLY A 71 3.67 -12.67 14.85
C GLY A 71 3.74 -11.29 15.48
N VAL A 72 3.59 -10.25 14.67
CA VAL A 72 3.64 -8.87 15.13
C VAL A 72 2.40 -8.14 14.68
N ASP A 73 1.60 -7.68 15.65
CA ASP A 73 0.55 -6.70 15.37
C ASP A 73 1.15 -5.29 15.44
N VAL A 74 1.00 -4.53 14.34
CA VAL A 74 1.68 -3.24 14.16
C VAL A 74 0.69 -2.11 14.29
N SER A 75 0.88 -1.27 15.29
CA SER A 75 0.18 0.00 15.44
C SER A 75 1.11 1.21 15.39
N LYS A 76 0.56 2.41 15.34
CA LYS A 76 1.33 3.66 15.26
C LYS A 76 2.32 3.82 16.42
N LYS A 77 1.92 3.46 17.63
CA LYS A 77 2.70 3.74 18.86
C LYS A 77 3.37 2.52 19.45
N LYS A 78 2.82 1.33 19.22
CA LYS A 78 3.28 0.09 19.85
C LYS A 78 3.21 -1.08 18.87
N LEU A 79 3.96 -2.10 19.20
CA LEU A 79 3.93 -3.41 18.58
C LEU A 79 3.64 -4.46 19.63
N ASP A 80 2.73 -5.38 19.33
CA ASP A 80 2.47 -6.57 20.12
C ASP A 80 3.13 -7.77 19.45
N PHE A 81 3.96 -8.51 20.19
CA PHE A 81 4.73 -9.66 19.72
C PHE A 81 4.20 -10.94 20.33
N CYS A 82 4.06 -11.96 19.51
CA CYS A 82 3.82 -13.33 19.95
C CYS A 82 4.83 -14.27 19.30
N VAL A 83 5.67 -14.89 20.14
CA VAL A 83 6.69 -15.86 19.69
C VAL A 83 6.14 -17.28 19.85
N MET A 84 6.14 -18.02 18.74
CA MET A 84 5.72 -19.42 18.71
C MET A 84 6.87 -20.34 18.32
N PHE A 85 6.96 -21.47 19.03
CA PHE A 85 7.88 -22.56 18.74
C PHE A 85 7.15 -23.89 18.85
N ASN A 86 7.30 -24.77 17.87
CA ASN A 86 6.63 -26.08 17.81
C ASN A 86 5.11 -26.01 18.10
N GLY A 87 4.43 -25.00 17.54
CA GLY A 87 2.99 -24.80 17.69
C GLY A 87 2.53 -24.27 19.06
N LYS A 88 3.45 -23.95 19.97
CA LYS A 88 3.15 -23.39 21.30
C LYS A 88 3.65 -21.96 21.38
N VAL A 89 2.89 -21.10 22.06
CA VAL A 89 3.34 -19.74 22.43
C VAL A 89 4.40 -19.89 23.53
N VAL A 90 5.57 -19.34 23.31
CA VAL A 90 6.71 -19.40 24.24
C VAL A 90 6.99 -18.03 24.88
N HIS A 91 6.63 -16.93 24.19
CA HIS A 91 6.81 -15.58 24.71
C HIS A 91 5.80 -14.62 24.08
N GLU A 92 5.34 -13.63 24.85
CA GLU A 92 4.50 -12.53 24.40
C GLU A 92 5.03 -11.23 25.02
N GLU A 93 5.19 -10.18 24.23
CA GLU A 93 5.71 -8.89 24.68
C GLU A 93 5.08 -7.75 23.91
N GLU A 94 4.98 -6.59 24.55
CA GLU A 94 4.59 -5.31 23.94
C GLU A 94 5.81 -4.37 23.97
N THR A 95 6.07 -3.68 22.88
CA THR A 95 7.12 -2.67 22.82
C THR A 95 6.66 -1.42 22.05
N ALA A 96 7.35 -0.29 22.26
CA ALA A 96 7.10 0.90 21.45
C ALA A 96 7.49 0.66 19.99
N ASN A 97 6.71 1.22 19.04
CA ASN A 97 7.01 1.15 17.61
C ASN A 97 8.18 2.08 17.27
N HIS A 98 9.37 1.68 17.68
CA HIS A 98 10.63 2.39 17.44
C HIS A 98 11.75 1.37 17.22
N GLN A 99 12.59 1.60 16.22
CA GLN A 99 13.62 0.64 15.78
C GLN A 99 14.52 0.15 16.93
N SER A 100 14.97 1.02 17.83
CA SER A 100 15.87 0.64 18.94
C SER A 100 15.24 -0.36 19.89
N PHE A 101 13.95 -0.21 20.23
CA PHE A 101 13.24 -1.14 21.11
C PHE A 101 13.03 -2.50 20.46
N ILE A 102 12.68 -2.50 19.16
CA ILE A 102 12.51 -3.75 18.40
C ILE A 102 13.84 -4.49 18.28
N THR A 103 14.93 -3.78 18.04
CA THR A 103 16.28 -4.37 17.98
C THR A 103 16.69 -4.93 19.34
N SER A 104 16.33 -4.28 20.44
CA SER A 104 16.57 -4.81 21.78
C SER A 104 15.81 -6.10 22.04
N LEU A 105 14.54 -6.17 21.62
CA LEU A 105 13.74 -7.38 21.74
C LEU A 105 14.35 -8.55 20.96
N THR A 106 14.76 -8.35 19.72
CA THR A 106 15.38 -9.41 18.91
C THR A 106 16.68 -9.92 19.53
N ARG A 107 17.48 -9.02 20.14
CA ARG A 107 18.69 -9.40 20.89
C ARG A 107 18.33 -10.19 22.13
N HIS A 108 17.32 -9.81 22.89
CA HIS A 108 16.86 -10.48 24.09
C HIS A 108 16.40 -11.94 23.79
N LEU A 109 15.65 -12.09 22.68
CA LEU A 109 15.28 -13.42 22.21
C LEU A 109 16.49 -14.28 21.82
N GLU A 110 17.53 -13.68 21.25
CA GLU A 110 18.77 -14.37 20.92
C GLU A 110 19.53 -14.81 22.20
N GLU A 111 19.65 -13.91 23.18
CA GLU A 111 20.36 -14.15 24.44
C GLU A 111 19.61 -15.15 25.36
N ASP A 112 18.29 -14.95 25.57
CA ASP A 112 17.51 -15.74 26.52
C ASP A 112 17.13 -17.14 26.00
N PHE A 113 16.88 -17.26 24.70
CA PHE A 113 16.45 -18.53 24.11
C PHE A 113 17.55 -19.19 23.28
N GLY A 114 18.73 -18.58 23.14
CA GLY A 114 19.84 -19.11 22.33
C GLY A 114 19.44 -19.30 20.86
N ILE A 115 18.58 -18.40 20.34
CA ILE A 115 18.00 -18.53 19.01
C ILE A 115 18.90 -17.83 18.01
N ASP A 116 19.42 -18.56 17.04
CA ASP A 116 20.05 -17.96 15.86
C ASP A 116 19.01 -17.17 15.05
N ASN A 117 19.27 -15.90 14.77
CA ASN A 117 18.39 -15.01 13.99
C ASN A 117 18.01 -15.56 12.61
N THR A 118 18.84 -16.45 12.04
CA THR A 118 18.52 -17.16 10.78
C THR A 118 17.36 -18.14 10.91
N ARG A 119 16.99 -18.50 12.15
CA ARG A 119 15.88 -19.40 12.48
C ARG A 119 14.62 -18.66 12.93
N ILE A 120 14.65 -17.33 12.89
CA ILE A 120 13.51 -16.47 13.24
C ILE A 120 12.79 -16.04 11.97
N PHE A 121 11.48 -16.29 11.94
CA PHE A 121 10.56 -15.76 10.95
C PHE A 121 9.66 -14.72 11.61
N VAL A 122 9.80 -13.47 11.22
CA VAL A 122 8.92 -12.39 11.67
C VAL A 122 7.83 -12.20 10.63
N CYS A 123 6.58 -12.30 11.03
CA CYS A 123 5.42 -12.03 10.18
C CYS A 123 4.61 -10.88 10.78
N ALA A 124 4.22 -9.93 9.95
CA ALA A 124 3.37 -8.81 10.34
C ALA A 124 2.36 -8.49 9.25
N GLU A 125 1.25 -7.82 9.63
CA GLU A 125 0.36 -7.22 8.67
C GLU A 125 1.01 -6.00 8.02
N HIS A 126 0.80 -5.84 6.70
CA HIS A 126 1.31 -4.67 5.98
C HIS A 126 0.43 -3.44 6.29
N THR A 127 0.83 -2.65 7.29
CA THR A 127 0.12 -1.45 7.78
C THR A 127 0.75 -0.14 7.27
N GLY A 128 1.32 -0.17 6.06
CA GLY A 128 1.94 1.00 5.43
C GLY A 128 3.16 1.51 6.19
N GLN A 129 3.24 2.82 6.41
CA GLN A 129 4.41 3.47 7.03
C GLN A 129 4.75 2.98 8.45
N TYR A 130 3.78 2.45 9.18
CA TYR A 130 4.02 2.00 10.56
C TYR A 130 4.82 0.69 10.64
N THR A 131 4.97 -0.05 9.54
CA THR A 131 5.85 -1.23 9.46
C THR A 131 7.32 -0.88 9.25
N PHE A 132 7.64 0.38 8.94
CA PHE A 132 9.01 0.80 8.63
C PHE A 132 10.01 0.55 9.78
N PRO A 133 9.75 0.91 11.05
CA PRO A 133 10.68 0.63 12.15
C PRO A 133 10.94 -0.88 12.33
N LEU A 134 9.90 -1.71 12.18
CA LEU A 134 10.03 -3.18 12.23
C LEU A 134 10.92 -3.70 11.10
N ALA A 135 10.72 -3.22 9.87
CA ALA A 135 11.53 -3.61 8.73
C ALA A 135 13.01 -3.24 8.90
N CYS A 136 13.30 -2.04 9.43
CA CYS A 136 14.65 -1.60 9.74
C CYS A 136 15.31 -2.48 10.83
N ALA A 137 14.56 -2.81 11.89
CA ALA A 137 15.06 -3.66 12.98
C ALA A 137 15.32 -5.09 12.49
N CYS A 138 14.42 -5.69 11.72
CA CYS A 138 14.62 -7.02 11.15
C CYS A 138 15.85 -7.08 10.23
N LYS A 139 16.05 -6.05 9.40
CA LYS A 139 17.25 -5.94 8.55
C LYS A 139 18.54 -5.87 9.39
N ALA A 140 18.55 -5.03 10.44
CA ALA A 140 19.69 -4.89 11.34
C ALA A 140 20.00 -6.19 12.09
N ALA A 141 18.99 -6.90 12.55
CA ALA A 141 19.10 -8.18 13.24
C ALA A 141 19.29 -9.38 12.29
N LYS A 142 19.29 -9.18 10.97
CA LYS A 142 19.34 -10.22 9.94
C LYS A 142 18.20 -11.26 10.07
N CYS A 143 17.06 -10.86 10.63
CA CYS A 143 15.86 -11.68 10.70
C CYS A 143 15.09 -11.63 9.38
N ARG A 144 14.39 -12.71 9.05
CA ARG A 144 13.54 -12.79 7.87
C ARG A 144 12.18 -12.16 8.18
N LEU A 145 11.82 -11.10 7.46
CA LEU A 145 10.53 -10.43 7.61
C LEU A 145 9.59 -10.84 6.47
N TRP A 146 8.36 -11.20 6.86
CA TRP A 146 7.25 -11.45 5.96
C TRP A 146 6.14 -10.44 6.24
N LEU A 147 5.88 -9.51 5.32
CA LEU A 147 4.73 -8.60 5.38
C LEU A 147 3.59 -9.18 4.56
N GLU A 148 2.50 -9.53 5.24
CA GLU A 148 1.33 -10.14 4.62
C GLU A 148 0.16 -9.14 4.50
N ASN A 149 -0.70 -9.38 3.52
CA ASN A 149 -1.93 -8.64 3.39
C ASN A 149 -2.88 -8.99 4.56
N PRO A 150 -3.43 -7.99 5.29
CA PRO A 150 -4.35 -8.21 6.39
C PRO A 150 -5.52 -9.13 6.04
N SER A 151 -6.05 -9.04 4.82
CA SER A 151 -7.15 -9.90 4.35
C SER A 151 -6.76 -11.38 4.32
N GLN A 152 -5.53 -11.72 3.95
CA GLN A 152 -5.07 -13.13 3.91
C GLN A 152 -5.01 -13.73 5.31
N ILE A 153 -4.48 -12.97 6.28
CA ILE A 153 -4.43 -13.39 7.68
C ILE A 153 -5.84 -13.57 8.23
N ASN A 154 -6.73 -12.61 7.99
CA ASN A 154 -8.11 -12.65 8.48
C ASN A 154 -8.91 -13.82 7.88
N TYR A 155 -8.85 -14.04 6.56
CA TYR A 155 -9.54 -15.16 5.91
C TYR A 155 -9.03 -16.52 6.38
N SER A 156 -7.74 -16.65 6.71
CA SER A 156 -7.16 -17.90 7.19
C SER A 156 -7.60 -18.28 8.61
N SER A 157 -8.04 -17.30 9.39
CA SER A 157 -8.36 -17.46 10.81
C SER A 157 -9.82 -17.85 11.08
N GLY A 158 -10.68 -17.81 10.05
CA GLY A 158 -12.12 -18.04 10.20
C GLY A 158 -12.84 -16.92 10.96
N VAL A 159 -14.12 -17.16 11.32
CA VAL A 159 -14.93 -16.19 12.06
C VAL A 159 -14.44 -16.11 13.52
N GLN A 160 -13.90 -14.98 13.91
CA GLN A 160 -13.41 -14.73 15.27
C GLN A 160 -14.29 -13.71 16.01
N ARG A 161 -14.57 -13.98 17.29
CA ARG A 161 -15.26 -13.04 18.19
C ARG A 161 -14.24 -12.42 19.14
N GLY A 162 -14.22 -11.09 19.20
CA GLY A 162 -13.32 -10.31 20.06
C GLY A 162 -12.07 -9.82 19.31
N LYS A 163 -11.74 -8.54 19.50
CA LYS A 163 -10.55 -7.86 18.97
C LYS A 163 -9.66 -7.46 20.15
N ASN A 164 -8.42 -7.99 20.16
CA ASN A 164 -7.39 -7.63 21.13
C ASN A 164 -6.03 -7.79 20.43
N ASP A 165 -5.19 -6.78 20.54
CA ASP A 165 -3.89 -6.70 19.86
C ASP A 165 -2.99 -7.92 20.14
N LYS A 166 -2.98 -8.44 21.38
CA LYS A 166 -2.26 -9.69 21.72
C LYS A 166 -2.82 -10.92 20.99
N VAL A 167 -4.16 -10.99 20.85
CA VAL A 167 -4.81 -12.06 20.09
C VAL A 167 -4.48 -11.94 18.62
N ASP A 168 -4.36 -10.71 18.11
CA ASP A 168 -4.02 -10.45 16.71
C ASP A 168 -2.55 -10.81 16.43
N ALA A 169 -1.59 -10.47 17.29
CA ALA A 169 -0.20 -10.91 17.19
C ALA A 169 -0.09 -12.46 17.21
N LYS A 170 -0.82 -13.15 18.10
CA LYS A 170 -0.87 -14.61 18.11
C LYS A 170 -1.46 -15.20 16.82
N ARG A 171 -2.50 -14.58 16.28
CA ARG A 171 -3.12 -15.00 15.01
C ARG A 171 -2.12 -14.90 13.86
N ILE A 172 -1.34 -13.83 13.80
CA ILE A 172 -0.28 -13.63 12.81
C ILE A 172 0.81 -14.70 12.96
N ALA A 173 1.22 -15.02 14.20
CA ALA A 173 2.21 -16.10 14.45
C ALA A 173 1.70 -17.47 14.00
N VAL A 174 0.43 -17.79 14.29
CA VAL A 174 -0.23 -19.04 13.84
C VAL A 174 -0.30 -19.08 12.31
N TYR A 175 -0.66 -17.97 11.67
CA TYR A 175 -0.67 -17.85 10.21
C TYR A 175 0.72 -18.17 9.63
N ALA A 176 1.76 -17.51 10.12
CA ALA A 176 3.13 -17.73 9.67
C ALA A 176 3.58 -19.19 9.83
N SER A 177 3.21 -19.82 10.94
CA SER A 177 3.58 -21.23 11.19
C SER A 177 2.85 -22.22 10.27
N ARG A 178 1.65 -21.90 9.80
CA ARG A 178 0.82 -22.78 8.96
C ARG A 178 1.09 -22.64 7.47
N PHE A 179 1.38 -21.42 7.01
CA PHE A 179 1.51 -21.07 5.59
C PHE A 179 2.95 -20.82 5.16
N GLN A 180 3.88 -21.57 5.68
CA GLN A 180 5.32 -21.47 5.39
C GLN A 180 5.64 -21.66 3.89
N ASP A 181 4.78 -22.39 3.17
CA ASP A 181 4.87 -22.60 1.72
C ASP A 181 4.51 -21.35 0.90
N LYS A 182 3.87 -20.37 1.53
CA LYS A 182 3.45 -19.09 0.91
C LYS A 182 4.31 -17.91 1.30
N VAL A 183 5.42 -18.14 2.00
CA VAL A 183 6.27 -17.05 2.48
C VAL A 183 6.83 -16.23 1.33
N HIS A 184 6.60 -14.92 1.40
CA HIS A 184 7.27 -13.92 0.58
C HIS A 184 8.06 -12.99 1.49
N TYR A 185 9.38 -13.14 1.46
CA TYR A 185 10.23 -12.27 2.26
C TYR A 185 10.12 -10.84 1.78
N TYR A 186 9.93 -9.94 2.75
CA TYR A 186 9.94 -8.52 2.47
C TYR A 186 11.37 -8.06 2.19
N GLU A 187 11.59 -7.63 0.98
CA GLU A 187 12.79 -6.90 0.58
C GLU A 187 12.46 -5.41 0.56
N ARG A 188 13.27 -4.64 1.29
CA ARG A 188 13.10 -3.19 1.30
C ARG A 188 13.40 -2.65 -0.11
N PRO A 189 12.53 -1.81 -0.67
CA PRO A 189 12.81 -1.13 -1.91
C PRO A 189 14.13 -0.35 -1.88
N SER A 190 14.68 0.00 -3.03
CA SER A 190 15.84 0.87 -3.10
C SER A 190 15.53 2.24 -2.49
N GLU A 191 16.56 2.94 -2.03
CA GLU A 191 16.41 4.29 -1.44
C GLU A 191 15.75 5.26 -2.42
N ASP A 192 16.06 5.14 -3.71
CA ASP A 192 15.43 5.95 -4.76
C ASP A 192 13.92 5.68 -4.86
N ILE A 193 13.49 4.43 -4.82
CA ILE A 193 12.06 4.07 -4.81
C ILE A 193 11.37 4.55 -3.53
N GLU A 194 12.01 4.45 -2.39
CA GLU A 194 11.45 4.97 -1.14
C GLU A 194 11.30 6.49 -1.17
N ARG A 195 12.31 7.20 -1.68
CA ARG A 195 12.27 8.65 -1.87
C ARG A 195 11.12 9.04 -2.83
N LEU A 196 11.01 8.36 -3.96
CA LEU A 196 9.90 8.58 -4.90
C LEU A 196 8.52 8.30 -4.27
N LYS A 197 8.38 7.26 -3.43
CA LYS A 197 7.12 6.98 -2.70
C LYS A 197 6.74 8.14 -1.78
N GLN A 198 7.68 8.74 -1.07
CA GLN A 198 7.43 9.88 -0.19
C GLN A 198 7.04 11.13 -0.98
N LEU A 199 7.78 11.45 -2.02
CA LEU A 199 7.51 12.60 -2.89
C LEU A 199 6.14 12.47 -3.58
N GLU A 200 5.78 11.29 -4.09
CA GLU A 200 4.46 11.07 -4.71
C GLU A 200 3.32 11.16 -3.69
N SER A 201 3.52 10.68 -2.47
CA SER A 201 2.53 10.83 -1.41
C SER A 201 2.28 12.30 -1.07
N GLU A 202 3.33 13.10 -0.98
CA GLU A 202 3.26 14.54 -0.73
C GLU A 202 2.63 15.27 -1.92
N ARG A 203 3.05 14.96 -3.14
CA ARG A 203 2.48 15.51 -4.36
C ARG A 203 0.98 15.24 -4.46
N THR A 204 0.56 14.01 -4.17
CA THR A 204 -0.86 13.59 -4.18
C THR A 204 -1.67 14.39 -3.15
N LEU A 205 -1.12 14.66 -1.95
CA LEU A 205 -1.77 15.48 -0.93
C LEU A 205 -2.06 16.89 -1.49
N TYR A 206 -1.07 17.56 -2.08
CA TYR A 206 -1.23 18.93 -2.58
C TYR A 206 -2.13 18.99 -3.82
N VAL A 207 -2.05 18.03 -4.73
CA VAL A 207 -2.95 17.94 -5.90
C VAL A 207 -4.40 17.73 -5.45
N THR A 208 -4.62 16.93 -4.41
CA THR A 208 -5.96 16.70 -3.84
C THR A 208 -6.52 17.97 -3.21
N ASP A 209 -5.72 18.73 -2.44
CA ASP A 209 -6.15 19.98 -1.85
C ASP A 209 -6.42 21.06 -2.91
N LEU A 210 -5.62 21.13 -3.97
CA LEU A 210 -5.89 22.00 -5.13
C LEU A 210 -7.24 21.67 -5.77
N ALA A 211 -7.52 20.40 -6.02
CA ALA A 211 -8.79 19.97 -6.60
C ALA A 211 -9.98 20.33 -5.69
N LYS A 212 -9.84 20.11 -4.38
CA LYS A 212 -10.83 20.48 -3.35
C LYS A 212 -11.11 21.99 -3.34
N TYR A 213 -10.07 22.83 -3.37
CA TYR A 213 -10.26 24.30 -3.36
C TYR A 213 -10.88 24.81 -4.66
N LYS A 214 -10.45 24.26 -5.82
CA LYS A 214 -11.07 24.56 -7.13
C LYS A 214 -12.55 24.17 -7.14
N GLY A 215 -12.89 22.97 -6.62
CA GLY A 215 -14.27 22.50 -6.48
C GLY A 215 -15.11 23.42 -5.60
N GLN A 216 -14.62 23.78 -4.41
CA GLN A 216 -15.34 24.69 -3.51
C GLN A 216 -15.63 26.07 -4.13
N LEU A 217 -14.69 26.62 -4.87
CA LEU A 217 -14.91 27.90 -5.55
C LEU A 217 -15.97 27.78 -6.63
N LYS A 218 -15.97 26.68 -7.38
CA LYS A 218 -16.99 26.43 -8.41
C LYS A 218 -18.38 26.25 -7.81
N ASP A 219 -18.50 25.43 -6.77
CA ASP A 219 -19.79 25.02 -6.20
C ASP A 219 -20.47 26.17 -5.42
N GLN A 220 -19.71 27.08 -4.84
CA GLN A 220 -20.24 28.12 -3.94
C GLN A 220 -20.47 29.47 -4.60
N LYS A 221 -20.08 29.65 -5.87
CA LYS A 221 -20.13 30.93 -6.55
C LYS A 221 -21.50 31.60 -6.49
N ASP A 222 -22.56 30.81 -6.69
CA ASP A 222 -23.92 31.33 -6.81
C ASP A 222 -24.75 31.17 -5.52
N TYR A 223 -24.14 30.64 -4.43
CA TYR A 223 -24.86 30.29 -3.19
C TYR A 223 -24.45 31.07 -1.95
N ILE A 224 -23.47 31.97 -2.07
CA ILE A 224 -23.06 32.88 -0.99
C ILE A 224 -23.01 34.33 -1.48
N PRO A 225 -23.21 35.31 -0.57
CA PRO A 225 -23.12 36.72 -0.95
C PRO A 225 -21.80 37.04 -1.63
N GLU A 226 -21.87 37.81 -2.74
CA GLU A 226 -20.75 38.13 -3.63
C GLU A 226 -19.50 38.63 -2.88
N VAL A 227 -19.67 39.58 -1.96
CA VAL A 227 -18.57 40.17 -1.17
C VAL A 227 -17.85 39.08 -0.32
N LEU A 228 -18.58 38.13 0.22
CA LEU A 228 -18.00 37.03 1.00
C LEU A 228 -17.32 36.02 0.10
N TYR A 229 -17.92 35.76 -1.08
CA TYR A 229 -17.32 34.88 -2.08
C TYR A 229 -15.99 35.43 -2.59
N GLU A 230 -15.94 36.73 -2.97
CA GLU A 230 -14.70 37.37 -3.44
C GLU A 230 -13.57 37.30 -2.40
N ARG A 231 -13.88 37.60 -1.13
CA ARG A 231 -12.90 37.52 -0.05
C ARG A 231 -12.38 36.08 0.14
N LYS A 232 -13.26 35.10 0.05
CA LYS A 232 -12.89 33.66 0.13
C LYS A 232 -12.06 33.28 -1.09
N MET A 233 -12.51 33.64 -2.28
CA MET A 233 -11.83 33.38 -3.54
C MET A 233 -10.39 33.92 -3.53
N ASN A 234 -10.19 35.17 -3.09
CA ASN A 234 -8.85 35.76 -3.05
C ASN A 234 -7.91 34.99 -2.09
N ARG A 235 -8.39 34.57 -0.92
CA ARG A 235 -7.60 33.76 0.01
C ARG A 235 -7.28 32.37 -0.55
N LEU A 236 -8.26 31.70 -1.16
CA LEU A 236 -8.04 30.37 -1.75
C LEU A 236 -7.13 30.43 -2.97
N LYS A 237 -7.23 31.47 -3.80
CA LYS A 237 -6.32 31.66 -4.95
C LYS A 237 -4.87 31.81 -4.49
N ALA A 238 -4.60 32.57 -3.44
CA ALA A 238 -3.25 32.69 -2.89
C ALA A 238 -2.70 31.32 -2.45
N LEU A 239 -3.48 30.57 -1.65
CA LEU A 239 -3.09 29.22 -1.23
C LEU A 239 -2.89 28.25 -2.41
N MET A 240 -3.69 28.37 -3.46
CA MET A 240 -3.55 27.52 -4.64
C MET A 240 -2.27 27.81 -5.43
N VAL A 241 -1.82 29.06 -5.48
CA VAL A 241 -0.53 29.41 -6.09
C VAL A 241 0.61 28.74 -5.36
N ASP A 242 0.66 28.86 -4.03
CA ASP A 242 1.71 28.21 -3.21
C ASP A 242 1.70 26.69 -3.38
N LEU A 243 0.51 26.07 -3.45
CA LEU A 243 0.38 24.63 -3.68
C LEU A 243 0.82 24.21 -5.10
N GLU A 244 0.50 25.02 -6.13
CA GLU A 244 0.93 24.76 -7.51
C GLU A 244 2.46 24.84 -7.63
N GLU A 245 3.09 25.80 -6.95
CA GLU A 245 4.56 25.90 -6.88
C GLU A 245 5.18 24.69 -6.14
N ALA A 246 4.59 24.27 -5.01
CA ALA A 246 5.04 23.09 -4.28
C ALA A 246 4.90 21.81 -5.12
N VAL A 247 3.78 21.62 -5.82
CA VAL A 247 3.60 20.46 -6.73
C VAL A 247 4.64 20.44 -7.83
N LYS A 248 4.99 21.61 -8.38
CA LYS A 248 6.04 21.72 -9.39
C LYS A 248 7.39 21.34 -8.81
N ALA A 249 7.78 21.92 -7.67
CA ALA A 249 9.06 21.62 -7.02
C ALA A 249 9.23 20.14 -6.70
N ILE A 250 8.18 19.48 -6.16
CA ILE A 250 8.20 18.02 -5.89
C ILE A 250 8.33 17.23 -7.21
N THR A 251 7.64 17.65 -8.26
CA THR A 251 7.73 16.98 -9.55
C THR A 251 9.13 17.06 -10.14
N ASP A 252 9.76 18.24 -10.05
CA ASP A 252 11.15 18.46 -10.48
C ASP A 252 12.11 17.59 -9.66
N GLU A 253 11.92 17.47 -8.33
CA GLU A 253 12.72 16.59 -7.45
C GLU A 253 12.54 15.10 -7.81
N MET A 254 11.31 14.65 -8.10
CA MET A 254 11.06 13.28 -8.58
C MET A 254 11.79 13.00 -9.89
N ASP A 255 11.82 13.97 -10.80
CA ASP A 255 12.54 13.87 -12.07
C ASP A 255 14.06 13.80 -11.88
N GLU A 256 14.61 14.51 -10.89
CA GLU A 256 16.02 14.40 -10.52
C GLU A 256 16.37 13.00 -9.99
N VAL A 257 15.55 12.44 -9.10
CA VAL A 257 15.73 11.07 -8.59
C VAL A 257 15.75 10.05 -9.74
N ILE A 258 14.79 10.16 -10.68
CA ILE A 258 14.70 9.24 -11.82
C ILE A 258 15.90 9.39 -12.74
N SER A 259 16.32 10.60 -13.07
CA SER A 259 17.42 10.86 -13.99
C SER A 259 18.78 10.50 -13.41
N SER A 260 18.98 10.62 -12.10
CA SER A 260 20.20 10.25 -11.40
C SER A 260 20.41 8.73 -11.29
N CYS A 261 19.32 7.94 -11.33
CA CYS A 261 19.36 6.48 -11.26
C CYS A 261 19.29 5.85 -12.65
N ALA A 262 20.38 5.23 -13.11
CA ALA A 262 20.45 4.63 -14.46
C ALA A 262 19.40 3.53 -14.71
N VAL A 263 18.94 2.84 -13.66
CA VAL A 263 17.88 1.80 -13.77
C VAL A 263 16.54 2.47 -14.01
N LEU A 264 16.17 3.47 -13.20
CA LEU A 264 14.89 4.17 -13.30
C LEU A 264 14.78 4.96 -14.61
N SER A 265 15.86 5.63 -15.02
CA SER A 265 15.92 6.37 -16.29
C SER A 265 15.66 5.46 -17.50
N ARG A 266 16.31 4.29 -17.55
CA ARG A 266 16.07 3.29 -18.61
C ARG A 266 14.67 2.69 -18.61
N GLN A 267 14.00 2.65 -17.47
CA GLN A 267 12.62 2.18 -17.38
C GLN A 267 11.60 3.25 -17.77
N MET A 268 11.93 4.53 -17.56
CA MET A 268 11.06 5.65 -17.89
C MET A 268 10.84 5.78 -19.41
N GLU A 269 11.89 5.67 -20.20
CA GLU A 269 11.83 5.87 -21.66
C GLU A 269 10.79 4.98 -22.37
N PRO A 270 10.78 3.64 -22.21
CA PRO A 270 9.78 2.80 -22.85
C PRO A 270 8.37 3.04 -22.33
N LEU A 271 8.19 3.49 -21.07
CA LEU A 271 6.87 3.79 -20.54
C LEU A 271 6.26 5.03 -21.20
N ILE A 272 7.02 6.11 -21.31
CA ILE A 272 6.53 7.36 -21.93
C ILE A 272 6.38 7.25 -23.45
N SER A 273 6.98 6.25 -24.11
CA SER A 273 6.79 6.00 -25.54
C SER A 273 5.41 5.43 -25.88
N ILE A 274 4.62 5.04 -24.86
CA ILE A 274 3.29 4.47 -25.04
C ILE A 274 2.27 5.58 -25.03
N ASP A 275 1.45 5.64 -26.09
CA ASP A 275 0.36 6.63 -26.18
C ASP A 275 -0.56 6.58 -24.95
N GLY A 276 -0.79 7.74 -24.34
CA GLY A 276 -1.61 7.88 -23.14
C GLY A 276 -0.85 7.68 -21.82
N ILE A 277 0.41 7.25 -21.83
CA ILE A 277 1.24 7.18 -20.62
C ILE A 277 2.12 8.43 -20.53
N GLY A 278 1.66 9.41 -19.76
CA GLY A 278 2.48 10.57 -19.42
C GLY A 278 3.47 10.28 -18.29
N ARG A 279 4.38 11.23 -18.04
CA ARG A 279 5.46 11.10 -17.05
C ARG A 279 4.96 10.73 -15.65
N VAL A 280 3.87 11.35 -15.18
CA VAL A 280 3.26 11.04 -13.86
C VAL A 280 2.80 9.59 -13.77
N VAL A 281 2.12 9.09 -14.81
CA VAL A 281 1.66 7.69 -14.87
C VAL A 281 2.84 6.74 -14.87
N ALA A 282 3.86 7.02 -15.68
CA ALA A 282 5.08 6.22 -15.76
C ALA A 282 5.81 6.16 -14.41
N THR A 283 5.97 7.31 -13.74
CA THR A 283 6.56 7.38 -12.39
C THR A 283 5.77 6.55 -11.38
N ASN A 284 4.43 6.65 -11.39
CA ASN A 284 3.58 5.86 -10.50
C ASN A 284 3.66 4.35 -10.78
N MET A 285 3.82 3.95 -12.04
CA MET A 285 4.07 2.55 -12.39
C MET A 285 5.41 2.06 -11.84
N ILE A 286 6.49 2.84 -11.97
CA ILE A 286 7.81 2.52 -11.42
C ILE A 286 7.72 2.37 -9.90
N ILE A 287 7.07 3.30 -9.21
CA ILE A 287 6.86 3.27 -7.75
C ILE A 287 6.07 2.03 -7.34
N ALA A 288 4.91 1.79 -7.96
CA ALA A 288 3.99 0.71 -7.59
C ALA A 288 4.58 -0.68 -7.83
N THR A 289 5.41 -0.80 -8.85
CA THR A 289 6.08 -2.06 -9.21
C THR A 289 7.46 -2.21 -8.56
N GLU A 290 7.92 -1.22 -7.80
CA GLU A 290 9.26 -1.16 -7.22
C GLU A 290 10.33 -1.40 -8.27
N ALA A 291 10.31 -0.56 -9.31
CA ALA A 291 11.16 -0.70 -10.49
C ALA A 291 11.01 -2.08 -11.19
N PHE A 292 9.77 -2.58 -11.28
CA PHE A 292 9.38 -3.86 -11.90
C PHE A 292 9.98 -5.10 -11.21
N THR A 293 10.33 -5.01 -9.93
CA THR A 293 10.82 -6.14 -9.14
C THR A 293 9.73 -6.81 -8.31
N ARG A 294 8.69 -6.06 -7.90
CA ARG A 294 7.65 -6.49 -6.95
C ARG A 294 6.73 -7.59 -7.49
N PHE A 295 6.44 -7.58 -8.78
CA PHE A 295 5.49 -8.51 -9.39
C PHE A 295 6.19 -9.42 -10.40
N ASP A 296 6.04 -10.73 -10.23
CA ASP A 296 6.55 -11.77 -11.11
C ASP A 296 5.61 -12.07 -12.30
N ASP A 297 4.31 -11.68 -12.17
CA ASP A 297 3.27 -11.86 -13.18
C ASP A 297 2.51 -10.53 -13.39
N PRO A 298 2.35 -10.07 -14.66
CA PRO A 298 1.56 -8.90 -15.00
C PRO A 298 0.12 -8.93 -14.46
N ARG A 299 -0.49 -10.11 -14.35
CA ARG A 299 -1.84 -10.26 -13.80
C ARG A 299 -1.91 -9.86 -12.33
N LYS A 300 -0.87 -10.14 -11.55
CA LYS A 300 -0.78 -9.69 -10.15
C LYS A 300 -0.74 -8.17 -10.05
N PHE A 301 0.00 -7.51 -10.96
CA PHE A 301 -0.02 -6.05 -11.03
C PHE A 301 -1.40 -5.51 -11.42
N ASN A 302 -2.09 -6.11 -12.39
CA ASN A 302 -3.45 -5.71 -12.76
C ASN A 302 -4.44 -5.86 -11.58
N CYS A 303 -4.33 -6.94 -10.80
CA CYS A 303 -5.11 -7.10 -9.57
C CYS A 303 -4.79 -6.01 -8.54
N TYR A 304 -3.51 -5.71 -8.33
CA TYR A 304 -3.05 -4.67 -7.42
C TYR A 304 -3.56 -3.27 -7.86
N ALA A 305 -3.50 -2.98 -9.15
CA ALA A 305 -4.00 -1.73 -9.73
C ALA A 305 -5.54 -1.62 -9.77
N GLY A 306 -6.26 -2.71 -9.42
CA GLY A 306 -7.72 -2.73 -9.44
C GLY A 306 -8.34 -2.75 -10.83
N VAL A 307 -7.57 -3.07 -11.88
CA VAL A 307 -8.05 -3.11 -13.27
C VAL A 307 -8.36 -4.53 -13.77
N ALA A 308 -8.08 -5.55 -12.95
CA ALA A 308 -8.43 -6.93 -13.29
C ALA A 308 -9.94 -7.15 -13.16
N PRO A 309 -10.61 -7.71 -14.18
CA PRO A 309 -12.01 -8.08 -14.07
C PRO A 309 -12.16 -9.28 -13.13
N PHE A 310 -12.83 -9.07 -12.01
CA PHE A 310 -13.26 -10.17 -11.13
C PHE A 310 -14.71 -10.52 -11.49
N SER A 311 -14.94 -11.71 -12.03
CA SER A 311 -16.30 -12.22 -12.23
C SER A 311 -16.82 -12.79 -10.91
N TYR A 312 -17.79 -12.12 -10.30
CA TYR A 312 -18.60 -12.71 -9.24
C TYR A 312 -19.80 -13.36 -9.88
N THR A 313 -19.71 -14.65 -10.19
CA THR A 313 -20.87 -15.45 -10.54
C THR A 313 -21.27 -16.25 -9.31
N SER A 314 -22.30 -15.82 -8.58
CA SER A 314 -23.05 -16.72 -7.72
C SER A 314 -23.82 -17.66 -8.64
N GLY A 315 -23.70 -18.98 -8.41
CA GLY A 315 -24.23 -19.99 -9.28
C GLY A 315 -25.67 -19.70 -9.72
N SER A 316 -25.88 -19.75 -11.03
CA SER A 316 -27.20 -19.77 -11.59
C SER A 316 -27.81 -21.13 -11.28
N SER A 317 -28.79 -21.17 -10.38
CA SER A 317 -29.83 -22.21 -10.41
C SER A 317 -30.82 -21.91 -11.51
#